data_042bbcb57d07d0d53d7da1348b3f5b66
#
_entry.id   042bbcb57d07d0d53d7da1348b3f5b66
#
_cell.length_a   1.000
_cell.length_b   1.000
_cell.length_c   1.000
_cell.angle_alpha   90.00
_cell.angle_beta   90.00
_cell.angle_gamma   90.00
#
_symmetry.space_group_name_H-M   'P 1'
#
loop_
_entity.id
_entity.type
_entity.pdbx_description
1 polymer ?
#
loop_
_entity_poly.entity_id
_entity_poly.type
_entity_poly.pdbx_seq_one_letter_code
_entity_poly.pdbx_strand_id
1 'polypeptide(L)'
;MKLVYPVIFTEDPAGGYMAYVPDLEINTQGEDLAEAISMARDAMGLVGIDMEDDGKPFPAPSQHVDCPTGGIVSLVDVDLVAYRRANEKRTVRRNVTLPSWLNAAANEAGLNVSAILQAALKQQLNV
;
A
#
# COMPACT_ATOMS: atom_id res chain seq x y z
N MET A 1 -4.79 3.85 -4.25
CA MET A 1 -3.66 4.72 -4.60
C MET A 1 -2.40 3.88 -4.76
N LYS A 2 -1.64 4.13 -5.79
CA LYS A 2 -0.36 3.44 -6.01
C LYS A 2 0.78 4.41 -5.77
N LEU A 3 1.83 3.91 -5.10
CA LEU A 3 3.10 4.62 -4.93
C LEU A 3 4.16 3.98 -5.80
N VAL A 4 5.08 4.77 -6.32
CA VAL A 4 6.26 4.28 -7.04
C VAL A 4 7.45 5.14 -6.67
N TYR A 5 8.57 4.49 -6.33
CA TYR A 5 9.80 5.18 -5.98
C TYR A 5 11.01 4.45 -6.52
N PRO A 6 12.09 5.16 -6.84
CA PRO A 6 13.37 4.52 -7.15
C PRO A 6 13.95 3.89 -5.89
N VAL A 7 14.48 2.68 -6.04
CA VAL A 7 15.12 1.92 -4.98
C VAL A 7 16.52 1.54 -5.43
N ILE A 8 17.48 1.72 -4.54
CA ILE A 8 18.90 1.40 -4.81
C ILE A 8 19.20 0.06 -4.14
N PHE A 9 19.64 -0.90 -4.95
CA PHE A 9 20.04 -2.24 -4.48
C PHE A 9 21.55 -2.37 -4.54
N THR A 10 22.16 -2.79 -3.44
CA THR A 10 23.60 -3.02 -3.34
C THR A 10 23.84 -4.38 -2.72
N GLU A 11 24.90 -5.06 -3.18
CA GLU A 11 25.30 -6.32 -2.57
C GLU A 11 25.81 -6.08 -1.15
N ASP A 12 25.35 -6.91 -0.22
CA ASP A 12 25.85 -6.91 1.15
C ASP A 12 27.11 -7.80 1.21
N PRO A 13 28.23 -7.30 1.74
CA PRO A 13 29.43 -8.14 1.92
C PRO A 13 29.21 -9.41 2.73
N ALA A 14 28.21 -9.40 3.62
CA ALA A 14 27.82 -10.57 4.43
C ALA A 14 26.88 -11.54 3.69
N GLY A 15 26.53 -11.25 2.45
CA GLY A 15 25.58 -11.99 1.62
C GLY A 15 24.24 -11.30 1.48
N GLY A 16 23.59 -11.54 0.34
CA GLY A 16 22.31 -10.91 0.02
C GLY A 16 22.43 -9.50 -0.53
N TYR A 17 21.31 -8.80 -0.50
CA TYR A 17 21.18 -7.43 -1.03
C TYR A 17 20.59 -6.49 0.01
N MET A 18 21.11 -5.28 0.04
CA MET A 18 20.51 -4.16 0.74
C MET A 18 19.64 -3.38 -0.23
N ALA A 19 18.52 -2.86 0.25
CA ALA A 19 17.62 -2.01 -0.52
C ALA A 19 17.41 -0.70 0.22
N TYR A 20 17.59 0.41 -0.47
CA TYR A 20 17.38 1.75 0.07
C TYR A 20 16.40 2.53 -0.78
N VAL A 21 15.35 3.07 -0.16
CA VAL A 21 14.35 3.95 -0.79
C VAL A 21 14.62 5.37 -0.33
N PRO A 22 15.36 6.19 -1.10
CA PRO A 22 15.76 7.53 -0.65
C PRO A 22 14.59 8.44 -0.34
N ASP A 23 13.56 8.45 -1.17
CA ASP A 23 12.41 9.35 -1.02
C ASP A 23 11.60 9.12 0.25
N LEU A 24 11.63 7.91 0.79
CA LEU A 24 10.94 7.55 2.04
C LEU A 24 11.91 7.23 3.19
N GLU A 25 13.21 7.34 2.95
CA GLU A 25 14.24 7.04 3.93
C GLU A 25 14.11 5.64 4.54
N ILE A 26 13.82 4.65 3.70
CA ILE A 26 13.64 3.26 4.11
C ILE A 26 14.90 2.46 3.76
N ASN A 27 15.38 1.67 4.73
CA ASN A 27 16.41 0.66 4.53
C ASN A 27 15.84 -0.71 4.82
N THR A 28 16.06 -1.67 3.92
CA THR A 28 15.69 -3.06 4.13
C THR A 28 16.71 -3.96 3.42
N GLN A 29 16.48 -5.26 3.47
CA GLN A 29 17.40 -6.24 2.91
C GLN A 29 16.67 -7.51 2.51
N GLY A 30 17.31 -8.32 1.67
CA GLY A 30 16.84 -9.63 1.26
C GLY A 30 18.00 -10.57 0.98
N GLU A 31 17.74 -11.87 0.97
CA GLU A 31 18.76 -12.89 0.71
C GLU A 31 19.21 -12.91 -0.76
N ASP A 32 18.33 -12.46 -1.66
CA ASP A 32 18.61 -12.30 -3.07
C ASP A 32 17.92 -11.03 -3.58
N LEU A 33 18.13 -10.70 -4.86
CA LEU A 33 17.57 -9.48 -5.43
C LEU A 33 16.04 -9.51 -5.46
N ALA A 34 15.44 -10.64 -5.76
CA ALA A 34 13.98 -10.78 -5.80
C ALA A 34 13.37 -10.54 -4.42
N GLU A 35 13.97 -11.11 -3.37
CA GLU A 35 13.53 -10.89 -1.99
C GLU A 35 13.73 -9.43 -1.57
N ALA A 36 14.85 -8.82 -1.94
CA ALA A 36 15.11 -7.40 -1.63
C ALA A 36 14.06 -6.49 -2.26
N ILE A 37 13.63 -6.78 -3.50
CA ILE A 37 12.53 -6.06 -4.15
C ILE A 37 11.22 -6.24 -3.38
N SER A 38 10.89 -7.47 -2.99
CA SER A 38 9.69 -7.77 -2.21
C SER A 38 9.70 -7.07 -0.85
N MET A 39 10.85 -7.06 -0.18
CA MET A 39 11.01 -6.39 1.11
C MET A 39 10.90 -4.88 0.98
N ALA A 40 11.44 -4.29 -0.08
CA ALA A 40 11.29 -2.86 -0.36
C ALA A 40 9.81 -2.50 -0.59
N ARG A 41 9.10 -3.32 -1.37
CA ARG A 41 7.66 -3.11 -1.63
C ARG A 41 6.85 -3.21 -0.35
N ASP A 42 7.13 -4.19 0.50
CA ASP A 42 6.43 -4.37 1.78
C ASP A 42 6.68 -3.18 2.71
N ALA A 43 7.92 -2.73 2.83
CA ALA A 43 8.27 -1.58 3.66
C ALA A 43 7.62 -0.28 3.13
N MET A 44 7.58 -0.09 1.82
CA MET A 44 6.90 1.04 1.19
C MET A 44 5.39 1.01 1.48
N GLY A 45 4.79 -0.17 1.45
CA GLY A 45 3.38 -0.35 1.80
C GLY A 45 3.10 0.05 3.24
N LEU A 46 3.90 -0.45 4.17
CA LEU A 46 3.74 -0.16 5.60
C LEU A 46 3.90 1.33 5.90
N VAL A 47 4.97 1.95 5.42
CA VAL A 47 5.21 3.39 5.60
C VAL A 47 4.13 4.20 4.88
N GLY A 48 3.71 3.75 3.68
CA GLY A 48 2.68 4.43 2.90
C GLY A 48 1.34 4.50 3.60
N ILE A 49 0.86 3.40 4.18
CA ILE A 49 -0.41 3.42 4.91
C ILE A 49 -0.33 4.25 6.19
N ASP A 50 0.81 4.26 6.88
CA ASP A 50 1.03 5.11 8.05
C ASP A 50 0.99 6.59 7.67
N MET A 51 1.65 6.97 6.59
CA MET A 51 1.62 8.36 6.08
C MET A 51 0.21 8.78 5.67
N GLU A 52 -0.51 7.90 4.98
CA GLU A 52 -1.89 8.15 4.56
C GLU A 52 -2.80 8.36 5.77
N ASP A 53 -2.67 7.51 6.79
CA ASP A 53 -3.47 7.60 8.02
C ASP A 53 -3.14 8.88 8.82
N ASP A 54 -1.89 9.31 8.80
CA ASP A 54 -1.44 10.53 9.48
C ASP A 54 -1.70 11.81 8.66
N GLY A 55 -2.24 11.67 7.44
CA GLY A 55 -2.49 12.80 6.55
C GLY A 55 -1.22 13.47 6.03
N LYS A 56 -0.10 12.75 6.04
CA LYS A 56 1.18 13.27 5.54
C LYS A 56 1.22 13.21 4.01
N PRO A 57 1.74 14.26 3.35
CA PRO A 57 1.89 14.23 1.89
C PRO A 57 2.98 13.25 1.48
N PHE A 58 2.76 12.56 0.35
CA PHE A 58 3.78 11.71 -0.23
C PHE A 58 4.75 12.56 -1.06
N PRO A 59 6.08 12.36 -0.90
CA PRO A 59 7.03 13.04 -1.76
C PRO A 59 6.87 12.57 -3.21
N ALA A 60 7.14 13.46 -4.17
CA ALA A 60 7.20 13.07 -5.56
C ALA A 60 8.40 12.14 -5.77
N PRO A 61 8.29 11.12 -6.64
CA PRO A 61 9.41 10.24 -6.93
C PRO A 61 10.59 11.03 -7.49
N SER A 62 11.79 10.80 -6.96
CA SER A 62 13.01 11.40 -7.49
C SER A 62 13.27 10.90 -8.90
N GLN A 63 13.58 11.80 -9.82
CA GLN A 63 13.92 11.45 -11.20
C GLN A 63 15.35 10.99 -11.36
N HIS A 64 16.20 11.34 -10.41
CA HIS A 64 17.60 10.97 -10.38
C HIS A 64 18.01 10.62 -8.95
N VAL A 65 18.65 9.47 -8.79
CA VAL A 65 19.25 9.05 -7.52
C VAL A 65 20.71 8.63 -7.78
N ASP A 66 21.58 8.97 -6.84
CA ASP A 66 22.99 8.56 -6.92
C ASP A 66 23.09 7.07 -6.59
N CYS A 67 23.64 6.30 -7.55
CA CYS A 67 23.83 4.88 -7.40
C CYS A 67 25.29 4.57 -7.11
N PRO A 68 25.62 3.87 -6.01
CA PRO A 68 26.99 3.44 -5.75
C PRO A 68 27.51 2.51 -6.87
N THR A 69 28.80 2.46 -7.03
CA THR A 69 29.46 1.56 -7.99
C THR A 69 29.03 0.11 -7.69
N GLY A 70 28.55 -0.59 -8.72
CA GLY A 70 28.05 -1.96 -8.59
C GLY A 70 26.62 -2.05 -8.09
N GLY A 71 25.97 -0.91 -7.77
CA GLY A 71 24.56 -0.88 -7.38
C GLY A 71 23.63 -0.94 -8.57
N ILE A 72 22.37 -1.26 -8.30
CA ILE A 72 21.29 -1.31 -9.28
C ILE A 72 20.18 -0.36 -8.79
N VAL A 73 19.69 0.48 -9.69
CA VAL A 73 18.50 1.30 -9.41
C VAL A 73 17.32 0.75 -10.18
N SER A 74 16.22 0.51 -9.49
CA SER A 74 14.97 0.08 -10.12
C SER A 74 13.80 0.79 -9.49
N LEU A 75 12.75 1.00 -10.26
CA LEU A 75 11.48 1.49 -9.72
C LEU A 75 10.74 0.33 -9.05
N VAL A 76 10.21 0.58 -7.88
CA VAL A 76 9.35 -0.37 -7.16
C VAL A 76 8.04 0.33 -6.87
N ASP A 77 6.94 -0.34 -7.15
CA ASP A 77 5.60 0.17 -6.92
C ASP A 77 4.88 -0.64 -5.84
N VAL A 78 3.89 -0.02 -5.22
CA VAL A 78 2.98 -0.69 -4.29
C VAL A 78 1.60 -0.08 -4.42
N ASP A 79 0.58 -0.95 -4.45
CA ASP A 79 -0.82 -0.56 -4.39
C ASP A 79 -1.24 -0.54 -2.91
N LEU A 80 -1.51 0.65 -2.37
CA LEU A 80 -1.85 0.79 -0.95
C LEU A 80 -3.18 0.15 -0.60
N VAL A 81 -4.15 0.16 -1.52
CA VAL A 81 -5.44 -0.52 -1.29
C VAL A 81 -5.23 -2.03 -1.16
N ALA A 82 -4.47 -2.61 -2.08
CA ALA A 82 -4.15 -4.04 -2.03
C ALA A 82 -3.32 -4.40 -0.80
N TYR A 83 -2.38 -3.52 -0.41
CA TYR A 83 -1.56 -3.72 0.79
C TYR A 83 -2.41 -3.72 2.05
N ARG A 84 -3.34 -2.77 2.18
CA ARG A 84 -4.28 -2.73 3.32
C ARG A 84 -5.13 -3.99 3.37
N ARG A 85 -5.67 -4.42 2.24
CA ARG A 85 -6.49 -5.64 2.17
C ARG A 85 -5.73 -6.87 2.66
N ALA A 86 -4.46 -7.00 2.30
CA ALA A 86 -3.63 -8.14 2.66
C ALA A 86 -3.14 -8.11 4.12
N ASN A 87 -2.87 -6.92 4.65
CA ASN A 87 -2.13 -6.76 5.91
C ASN A 87 -2.94 -6.12 7.04
N GLU A 88 -4.00 -5.38 6.72
CA GLU A 88 -4.86 -4.73 7.71
C GLU A 88 -6.21 -5.46 7.76
N LYS A 89 -6.47 -6.15 8.87
CA LYS A 89 -7.66 -7.01 9.01
C LYS A 89 -8.78 -6.38 9.83
N ARG A 90 -8.54 -5.22 10.42
CA ARG A 90 -9.57 -4.56 11.24
C ARG A 90 -10.70 -4.03 10.36
N THR A 91 -11.91 -4.01 10.93
CA THR A 91 -13.06 -3.35 10.32
C THR A 91 -13.25 -1.97 10.94
N VAL A 92 -13.75 -1.04 10.15
CA VAL A 92 -14.04 0.32 10.59
C VAL A 92 -15.54 0.56 10.44
N ARG A 93 -16.17 1.13 11.48
CA ARG A 93 -17.58 1.51 11.41
C ARG A 93 -17.72 2.83 10.66
N ARG A 94 -18.64 2.87 9.70
CA ARG A 94 -18.99 4.08 8.97
C ARG A 94 -20.50 4.28 9.03
N ASN A 95 -20.91 5.48 9.39
CA ASN A 95 -22.32 5.85 9.38
C ASN A 95 -22.70 6.33 7.98
N VAL A 96 -23.80 5.78 7.45
CA VAL A 96 -24.36 6.19 6.16
C VAL A 96 -25.79 6.66 6.35
N THR A 97 -26.22 7.58 5.50
CA THR A 97 -27.57 8.16 5.54
C THR A 97 -28.41 7.53 4.44
N LEU A 98 -29.61 7.08 4.78
CA LEU A 98 -30.58 6.54 3.83
C LEU A 98 -31.90 7.29 3.95
N PRO A 99 -32.66 7.46 2.86
CA PRO A 99 -34.05 7.87 2.95
C PRO A 99 -34.82 6.90 3.86
N SER A 100 -35.71 7.41 4.67
CA SER A 100 -36.43 6.60 5.65
C SER A 100 -37.22 5.45 5.00
N TRP A 101 -37.84 5.69 3.83
CA TRP A 101 -38.57 4.65 3.11
C TRP A 101 -37.65 3.51 2.61
N LEU A 102 -36.45 3.85 2.19
CA LEU A 102 -35.47 2.85 1.73
C LEU A 102 -34.96 2.00 2.90
N ASN A 103 -34.70 2.64 4.03
CA ASN A 103 -34.32 1.94 5.26
C ASN A 103 -35.41 0.96 5.70
N ALA A 104 -36.67 1.38 5.69
CA ALA A 104 -37.80 0.54 6.04
C ALA A 104 -37.95 -0.64 5.06
N ALA A 105 -37.82 -0.40 3.76
CA ALA A 105 -37.88 -1.43 2.74
C ALA A 105 -36.77 -2.47 2.89
N ALA A 106 -35.55 -2.03 3.20
CA ALA A 106 -34.41 -2.92 3.43
C ALA A 106 -34.63 -3.81 4.66
N ASN A 107 -35.15 -3.24 5.74
CA ASN A 107 -35.47 -3.98 6.97
C ASN A 107 -36.57 -5.03 6.72
N GLU A 108 -37.62 -4.64 6.01
CA GLU A 108 -38.72 -5.54 5.68
C GLU A 108 -38.25 -6.71 4.80
N ALA A 109 -37.36 -6.46 3.85
CA ALA A 109 -36.78 -7.47 2.98
C ALA A 109 -35.73 -8.34 3.69
N GLY A 110 -35.32 -8.00 4.91
CA GLY A 110 -34.31 -8.73 5.67
C GLY A 110 -32.91 -8.65 5.06
N LEU A 111 -32.59 -7.53 4.40
CA LEU A 111 -31.31 -7.38 3.72
C LEU A 111 -30.18 -7.03 4.69
N ASN A 112 -29.00 -7.62 4.43
CA ASN A 112 -27.78 -7.22 5.13
C ASN A 112 -27.17 -5.99 4.44
N VAL A 113 -27.49 -4.80 4.95
CA VAL A 113 -27.08 -3.53 4.38
C VAL A 113 -25.56 -3.39 4.35
N SER A 114 -24.87 -3.83 5.40
CA SER A 114 -23.40 -3.77 5.46
C SER A 114 -22.75 -4.61 4.35
N ALA A 115 -23.24 -5.82 4.12
CA ALA A 115 -22.71 -6.68 3.07
C ALA A 115 -22.97 -6.11 1.67
N ILE A 116 -24.16 -5.56 1.46
CA ILE A 116 -24.52 -4.92 0.18
C ILE A 116 -23.66 -3.70 -0.06
N LEU A 117 -23.45 -2.85 0.95
CA LEU A 117 -22.57 -1.68 0.84
C LEU A 117 -21.14 -2.07 0.49
N GLN A 118 -20.60 -3.08 1.17
CA GLN A 118 -19.24 -3.56 0.89
C GLN A 118 -19.10 -4.06 -0.55
N ALA A 119 -20.08 -4.84 -1.01
CA ALA A 119 -20.10 -5.36 -2.39
C ALA A 119 -20.16 -4.21 -3.41
N ALA A 120 -21.01 -3.21 -3.17
CA ALA A 120 -21.14 -2.05 -4.04
C ALA A 120 -19.85 -1.23 -4.10
N LEU A 121 -19.20 -1.00 -2.95
CA LEU A 121 -17.94 -0.25 -2.90
C LEU A 121 -16.81 -1.00 -3.62
N LYS A 122 -16.71 -2.31 -3.44
CA LYS A 122 -15.73 -3.13 -4.14
C LYS A 122 -15.92 -3.05 -5.65
N GLN A 123 -17.16 -3.09 -6.10
CA GLN A 123 -17.48 -2.97 -7.52
C GLN A 123 -17.08 -1.60 -8.08
N GLN A 124 -17.41 -0.52 -7.37
CA GLN A 124 -17.07 0.84 -7.78
C GLN A 124 -15.56 1.09 -7.82
N LEU A 125 -14.83 0.53 -6.87
CA LEU A 125 -13.37 0.66 -6.76
C LEU A 125 -12.62 -0.37 -7.60
N ASN A 126 -13.32 -1.36 -8.10
CA ASN A 126 -12.74 -2.46 -8.88
C ASN A 126 -11.69 -3.26 -8.08
N VAL A 127 -12.03 -3.59 -6.86
CA VAL A 127 -11.12 -4.29 -5.93
C VAL A 127 -11.71 -5.59 -5.36
#